data_6fd8e11b01b6c8bd3723934909bca85f
#
_entry.id   6fd8e11b01b6c8bd3723934909bca85f
#
_cell.length_a   1.000
_cell.length_b   1.000
_cell.length_c   1.000
_cell.angle_alpha   90.00
_cell.angle_beta   90.00
_cell.angle_gamma   90.00
#
_symmetry.space_group_name_H-M   'P 1'
#
loop_
_entity.id
_entity.type
_entity.pdbx_description
1 polymer ?
#
loop_
_entity_poly.entity_id
_entity_poly.type
_entity_poly.pdbx_seq_one_letter_code
_entity_poly.pdbx_strand_id
1 'polypeptide(L)'
;WATIMPKIVTIAALVIIAVLSVRKIKGSVLWGILGGTVIYYVLGFTIPGFYDGFFEGMTLNPFAAFGDWASMSFGKVFTQGFDFSHYLANHTTADLVLIIATTALAFCMVDMFDTLGTLYGACSRGDMLDENGQVPNFEKAMLSDALATCVGAVCGTSTVTTFVESSSGVAEGGRTGLSSFTTCLLYTSPSPRDGLL
;
A
#
# COMPACT_ATOMS: atom_id res chain seq x y z
N TRP A 1 5.86 17.09 21.29
CA TRP A 1 5.39 15.79 21.79
C TRP A 1 4.54 15.08 20.75
N ALA A 2 3.62 15.74 20.06
CA ALA A 2 2.76 15.14 19.02
C ALA A 2 3.54 14.43 17.90
N THR A 3 4.72 14.91 17.54
CA THR A 3 5.56 14.34 16.48
C THR A 3 6.47 13.20 16.96
N ILE A 4 6.77 13.13 18.25
CA ILE A 4 7.72 12.13 18.82
C ILE A 4 6.97 10.89 19.28
N MET A 5 5.78 11.04 19.86
CA MET A 5 4.98 9.93 20.37
C MET A 5 4.61 8.86 19.33
N PRO A 6 4.14 9.21 18.11
CA PRO A 6 3.87 8.19 17.11
C PRO A 6 5.11 7.36 16.79
N LYS A 7 6.30 7.99 16.74
CA LYS A 7 7.56 7.29 16.46
C LYS A 7 7.93 6.30 17.56
N ILE A 8 7.75 6.69 18.83
CA ILE A 8 8.02 5.81 19.99
C ILE A 8 7.05 4.62 19.98
N VAL A 9 5.77 4.87 19.74
CA VAL A 9 4.75 3.80 19.67
C VAL A 9 5.05 2.84 18.51
N THR A 10 5.47 3.34 17.36
CA THR A 10 5.85 2.51 16.21
C THR A 10 7.03 1.60 16.55
N ILE A 11 8.07 2.14 17.20
CA ILE A 11 9.23 1.33 17.64
C ILE A 11 8.80 0.28 18.67
N ALA A 12 7.96 0.65 19.64
CA ALA A 12 7.43 -0.28 20.63
C ALA A 12 6.60 -1.39 19.99
N ALA A 13 5.74 -1.06 19.03
CA ALA A 13 4.95 -2.04 18.27
C ALA A 13 5.85 -3.00 17.48
N LEU A 14 6.90 -2.51 16.83
CA LEU A 14 7.89 -3.34 16.14
C LEU A 14 8.60 -4.32 17.09
N VAL A 15 9.01 -3.85 18.27
CA VAL A 15 9.63 -4.71 19.28
C VAL A 15 8.64 -5.78 19.76
N ILE A 16 7.38 -5.42 19.99
CA ILE A 16 6.33 -6.38 20.36
C ILE A 16 6.16 -7.45 19.29
N ILE A 17 6.05 -7.05 18.00
CA ILE A 17 5.94 -7.98 16.88
C ILE A 17 7.15 -8.91 16.83
N ALA A 18 8.36 -8.37 16.96
CA ALA A 18 9.58 -9.17 16.94
C ALA A 18 9.62 -10.21 18.07
N VAL A 19 9.28 -9.81 19.30
CA VAL A 19 9.23 -10.70 20.46
C VAL A 19 8.17 -11.80 20.27
N LEU A 20 6.96 -11.45 19.82
CA LEU A 20 5.89 -12.40 19.58
C LEU A 20 6.25 -13.38 18.45
N SER A 21 6.93 -12.89 17.40
CA SER A 21 7.41 -13.70 16.29
C SER A 21 8.48 -14.70 16.72
N VAL A 22 9.48 -14.27 17.52
CA VAL A 22 10.51 -15.16 18.08
C VAL A 22 9.87 -16.22 18.99
N ARG A 23 8.81 -15.86 19.71
CA ARG A 23 8.06 -16.79 20.54
C ARG A 23 7.16 -17.74 19.75
N LYS A 24 7.14 -17.65 18.41
CA LYS A 24 6.33 -18.47 17.50
C LYS A 24 4.83 -18.42 17.80
N ILE A 25 4.34 -17.29 18.28
CA ILE A 25 2.91 -17.06 18.52
C ILE A 25 2.24 -16.84 17.18
N LYS A 26 1.21 -17.65 16.87
CA LYS A 26 0.42 -17.49 15.64
C LYS A 26 -0.25 -16.12 15.62
N GLY A 27 -0.21 -15.45 14.47
CA GLY A 27 -0.77 -14.11 14.32
C GLY A 27 0.03 -13.02 15.04
N SER A 28 1.36 -13.21 15.26
CA SER A 28 2.22 -12.24 15.96
C SER A 28 2.13 -10.84 15.40
N VAL A 29 2.01 -10.70 14.07
CA VAL A 29 1.86 -9.41 13.39
C VAL A 29 0.52 -8.76 13.76
N LEU A 30 -0.58 -9.53 13.73
CA LEU A 30 -1.90 -9.03 14.10
C LEU A 30 -1.93 -8.54 15.55
N TRP A 31 -1.40 -9.33 16.49
CA TRP A 31 -1.32 -8.95 17.90
C TRP A 31 -0.44 -7.73 18.13
N GLY A 32 0.65 -7.61 17.36
CA GLY A 32 1.51 -6.44 17.43
C GLY A 32 0.84 -5.17 16.92
N ILE A 33 0.09 -5.26 15.82
CA ILE A 33 -0.68 -4.12 15.28
C ILE A 33 -1.77 -3.72 16.27
N LEU A 34 -2.59 -4.66 16.75
CA LEU A 34 -3.64 -4.39 17.74
C LEU A 34 -3.06 -3.80 19.02
N GLY A 35 -1.98 -4.38 19.56
CA GLY A 35 -1.29 -3.87 20.74
C GLY A 35 -0.76 -2.46 20.54
N GLY A 36 -0.09 -2.20 19.43
CA GLY A 36 0.40 -0.87 19.06
C GLY A 36 -0.73 0.16 18.94
N THR A 37 -1.83 -0.24 18.32
CA THR A 37 -3.03 0.61 18.18
C THR A 37 -3.63 0.96 19.54
N VAL A 38 -3.80 -0.03 20.42
CA VAL A 38 -4.30 0.20 21.79
C VAL A 38 -3.37 1.14 22.55
N ILE A 39 -2.06 0.89 22.52
CA ILE A 39 -1.08 1.77 23.17
C ILE A 39 -1.16 3.19 22.63
N TYR A 40 -1.29 3.35 21.32
CA TYR A 40 -1.40 4.66 20.68
C TYR A 40 -2.63 5.42 21.17
N TYR A 41 -3.79 4.79 21.19
CA TYR A 41 -5.03 5.44 21.67
C TYR A 41 -4.99 5.73 23.17
N VAL A 42 -4.50 4.80 24.00
CA VAL A 42 -4.37 5.02 25.44
C VAL A 42 -3.44 6.19 25.75
N LEU A 43 -2.29 6.27 25.08
CA LEU A 43 -1.38 7.41 25.22
C LEU A 43 -2.00 8.71 24.70
N GLY A 44 -2.78 8.64 23.64
CA GLY A 44 -3.51 9.80 23.14
C GLY A 44 -4.51 10.38 24.15
N PHE A 45 -5.19 9.55 24.93
CA PHE A 45 -6.09 10.00 26.01
C PHE A 45 -5.33 10.68 27.16
N THR A 46 -4.06 10.34 27.38
CA THR A 46 -3.26 10.91 28.46
C THR A 46 -2.61 12.24 28.10
N ILE A 47 -2.55 12.59 26.81
CA ILE A 47 -1.90 13.81 26.34
C ILE A 47 -2.97 14.82 25.89
N PRO A 48 -3.14 15.95 26.61
CA PRO A 48 -4.07 17.00 26.20
C PRO A 48 -3.72 17.52 24.79
N GLY A 49 -4.72 17.67 23.94
CA GLY A 49 -4.54 18.19 22.57
C GLY A 49 -4.03 17.15 21.55
N PHE A 50 -3.88 15.89 21.91
CA PHE A 50 -3.43 14.85 20.98
C PHE A 50 -4.43 14.58 19.86
N TYR A 51 -5.72 14.67 20.19
CA TYR A 51 -6.83 14.46 19.25
C TYR A 51 -7.34 15.75 18.62
N ASP A 52 -6.76 16.90 18.94
CA ASP A 52 -7.14 18.18 18.33
C ASP A 52 -6.79 18.12 16.83
N GLY A 53 -7.80 18.28 15.98
CA GLY A 53 -7.67 18.13 14.53
C GLY A 53 -7.75 16.69 14.00
N PHE A 54 -7.76 15.66 14.85
CA PHE A 54 -7.76 14.27 14.39
C PHE A 54 -9.09 13.87 13.73
N PHE A 55 -10.18 14.49 14.15
CA PHE A 55 -11.53 14.29 13.60
C PHE A 55 -11.98 15.43 12.69
N GLU A 56 -11.16 16.48 12.54
CA GLU A 56 -11.44 17.58 11.61
C GLU A 56 -11.25 17.07 10.17
N GLY A 57 -12.31 17.08 9.38
CA GLY A 57 -12.30 16.63 7.99
C GLY A 57 -12.73 15.17 7.78
N MET A 58 -13.02 14.41 8.83
CA MET A 58 -13.60 13.08 8.67
C MET A 58 -15.03 13.17 8.15
N THR A 59 -15.23 12.92 6.88
CA THR A 59 -16.55 12.70 6.30
C THR A 59 -16.94 11.23 6.50
N LEU A 60 -17.88 10.98 7.41
CA LEU A 60 -18.50 9.65 7.58
C LEU A 60 -19.44 9.27 6.43
N ASN A 61 -19.48 10.07 5.38
CA ASN A 61 -20.33 9.82 4.22
C ASN A 61 -19.49 9.20 3.07
N PRO A 62 -19.55 7.88 2.86
CA PRO A 62 -18.76 7.21 1.82
C PRO A 62 -19.18 7.66 0.40
N PHE A 63 -20.42 8.13 0.21
CA PHE A 63 -20.86 8.63 -1.08
C PHE A 63 -20.25 9.99 -1.44
N ALA A 64 -19.99 10.86 -0.45
CA ALA A 64 -19.27 12.11 -0.68
C ALA A 64 -17.83 11.84 -1.10
N ALA A 65 -17.13 10.97 -0.36
CA ALA A 65 -15.75 10.57 -0.70
C ALA A 65 -15.64 9.94 -2.09
N PHE A 66 -16.62 9.12 -2.49
CA PHE A 66 -16.69 8.56 -3.84
C PHE A 66 -16.93 9.64 -4.91
N GLY A 67 -17.78 10.62 -4.63
CA GLY A 67 -18.01 11.78 -5.51
C GLY A 67 -16.75 12.62 -5.70
N ASP A 68 -16.04 12.89 -4.62
CA ASP A 68 -14.77 13.64 -4.63
C ASP A 68 -13.70 12.88 -5.40
N TRP A 69 -13.54 11.58 -5.16
CA TRP A 69 -12.64 10.74 -5.94
C TRP A 69 -12.96 10.77 -7.43
N ALA A 70 -14.21 10.59 -7.81
CA ALA A 70 -14.63 10.58 -9.22
C ALA A 70 -14.37 11.92 -9.92
N SER A 71 -14.49 13.04 -9.20
CA SER A 71 -14.27 14.37 -9.76
C SER A 71 -12.80 14.82 -9.74
N MET A 72 -12.04 14.42 -8.73
CA MET A 72 -10.68 14.89 -8.51
C MET A 72 -9.59 13.98 -9.07
N SER A 73 -9.83 12.66 -9.10
CA SER A 73 -8.79 11.67 -9.41
C SER A 73 -9.09 10.83 -10.66
N PHE A 74 -10.34 10.39 -10.81
CA PHE A 74 -10.69 9.45 -11.87
C PHE A 74 -10.49 10.06 -13.25
N GLY A 75 -9.73 9.40 -14.11
CA GLY A 75 -9.50 9.82 -15.50
C GLY A 75 -8.63 11.07 -15.67
N LYS A 76 -8.11 11.69 -14.60
CA LYS A 76 -7.26 12.87 -14.70
C LYS A 76 -5.97 12.63 -15.48
N VAL A 77 -5.50 11.39 -15.54
CA VAL A 77 -4.35 11.00 -16.37
C VAL A 77 -4.57 11.40 -17.82
N PHE A 78 -5.80 11.30 -18.36
CA PHE A 78 -6.09 11.65 -19.75
C PHE A 78 -6.28 13.15 -19.99
N THR A 79 -6.69 13.91 -18.97
CA THR A 79 -6.99 15.34 -19.11
C THR A 79 -5.84 16.25 -18.66
N GLN A 80 -5.08 15.84 -17.65
CA GLN A 80 -4.00 16.61 -17.05
C GLN A 80 -2.65 15.90 -17.11
N GLY A 81 -2.63 14.56 -17.14
CA GLY A 81 -1.40 13.78 -17.12
C GLY A 81 -0.54 13.93 -18.37
N PHE A 82 -1.11 14.35 -19.49
CA PHE A 82 -0.39 14.60 -20.75
C PHE A 82 -0.20 16.10 -21.06
N ASP A 83 -0.49 16.98 -20.11
CA ASP A 83 -0.20 18.41 -20.26
C ASP A 83 1.23 18.72 -19.87
N PHE A 84 2.11 18.71 -20.85
CA PHE A 84 3.53 19.05 -20.72
C PHE A 84 3.84 20.49 -21.12
N SER A 85 2.85 21.37 -21.26
CA SER A 85 3.02 22.74 -21.72
C SER A 85 4.00 23.52 -20.84
N HIS A 86 3.90 23.34 -19.52
CA HIS A 86 4.80 24.01 -18.56
C HIS A 86 6.27 23.52 -18.70
N TYR A 87 6.47 22.23 -18.97
CA TYR A 87 7.81 21.69 -19.17
C TYR A 87 8.40 22.15 -20.51
N LEU A 88 7.63 22.13 -21.57
CA LEU A 88 8.03 22.51 -22.92
C LEU A 88 8.33 24.01 -23.04
N ALA A 89 7.87 24.85 -22.12
CA ALA A 89 8.20 26.26 -22.09
C ALA A 89 9.72 26.52 -21.89
N ASN A 90 10.43 25.59 -21.25
CA ASN A 90 11.84 25.73 -20.91
C ASN A 90 12.74 24.62 -21.48
N HIS A 91 12.17 23.58 -22.11
CA HIS A 91 12.89 22.39 -22.59
C HIS A 91 12.44 22.01 -23.99
N THR A 92 13.31 21.26 -24.67
CA THR A 92 13.04 20.76 -26.01
C THR A 92 12.14 19.51 -25.97
N THR A 93 11.39 19.26 -27.04
CA THR A 93 10.59 18.04 -27.17
C THR A 93 11.43 16.74 -27.09
N ALA A 94 12.68 16.80 -27.53
CA ALA A 94 13.61 15.68 -27.40
C ALA A 94 13.95 15.39 -25.94
N ASP A 95 14.14 16.40 -25.11
CA ASP A 95 14.39 16.27 -23.67
C ASP A 95 13.17 15.67 -22.96
N LEU A 96 11.96 16.08 -23.36
CA LEU A 96 10.72 15.52 -22.84
C LEU A 96 10.61 14.02 -23.14
N VAL A 97 10.84 13.60 -24.37
CA VAL A 97 10.80 12.20 -24.78
C VAL A 97 11.85 11.39 -24.02
N LEU A 98 13.05 11.92 -23.86
CA LEU A 98 14.12 11.26 -23.14
C LEU A 98 13.78 11.06 -21.68
N ILE A 99 13.26 12.10 -21.00
CA ILE A 99 12.91 12.00 -19.57
C ILE A 99 11.74 11.05 -19.34
N ILE A 100 10.71 11.07 -20.20
CA ILE A 100 9.60 10.14 -20.13
C ILE A 100 10.09 8.70 -20.31
N ALA A 101 10.91 8.44 -21.35
CA ALA A 101 11.41 7.10 -21.65
C ALA A 101 12.29 6.55 -20.52
N THR A 102 13.23 7.36 -20.01
CA THR A 102 14.11 6.94 -18.91
C THR A 102 13.36 6.73 -17.60
N THR A 103 12.42 7.61 -17.29
CA THR A 103 11.59 7.50 -16.08
C THR A 103 10.66 6.29 -16.16
N ALA A 104 9.97 6.10 -17.29
CA ALA A 104 9.11 4.93 -17.50
C ALA A 104 9.90 3.62 -17.42
N LEU A 105 11.08 3.56 -18.02
CA LEU A 105 11.96 2.39 -17.92
C LEU A 105 12.40 2.12 -16.49
N ALA A 106 12.81 3.16 -15.75
CA ALA A 106 13.24 3.02 -14.37
C ALA A 106 12.11 2.51 -13.46
N PHE A 107 10.91 3.10 -13.54
CA PHE A 107 9.76 2.64 -12.77
C PHE A 107 9.32 1.23 -13.16
N CYS A 108 9.28 0.92 -14.45
CA CYS A 108 8.94 -0.42 -14.93
C CYS A 108 9.92 -1.48 -14.38
N MET A 109 11.23 -1.20 -14.38
CA MET A 109 12.21 -2.12 -13.82
C MET A 109 12.06 -2.30 -12.30
N VAL A 110 11.84 -1.23 -11.58
CA VAL A 110 11.63 -1.30 -10.11
C VAL A 110 10.38 -2.13 -9.81
N ASP A 111 9.26 -1.85 -10.45
CA ASP A 111 7.99 -2.56 -10.26
C ASP A 111 8.13 -4.05 -10.60
N MET A 112 8.78 -4.37 -11.72
CA MET A 112 9.05 -5.75 -12.14
C MET A 112 9.89 -6.52 -11.10
N PHE A 113 10.98 -5.94 -10.60
CA PHE A 113 11.84 -6.62 -9.64
C PHE A 113 11.17 -6.74 -8.25
N ASP A 114 10.38 -5.76 -7.85
CA ASP A 114 9.61 -5.81 -6.61
C ASP A 114 8.58 -6.94 -6.67
N THR A 115 7.79 -6.99 -7.74
CA THR A 115 6.80 -8.06 -7.96
C THR A 115 7.44 -9.45 -8.04
N LEU A 116 8.58 -9.58 -8.73
CA LEU A 116 9.36 -10.82 -8.76
C LEU A 116 9.74 -11.30 -7.35
N GLY A 117 10.34 -10.41 -6.57
CA GLY A 117 10.80 -10.72 -5.22
C GLY A 117 9.66 -11.08 -4.27
N THR A 118 8.57 -10.32 -4.34
CA THR A 118 7.40 -10.50 -3.46
C THR A 118 6.61 -11.76 -3.80
N LEU A 119 6.38 -12.04 -5.09
CA LEU A 119 5.72 -13.28 -5.52
C LEU A 119 6.50 -14.51 -5.11
N TYR A 120 7.80 -14.53 -5.36
CA TYR A 120 8.65 -15.63 -4.95
C TYR A 120 8.67 -15.81 -3.43
N GLY A 121 8.82 -14.72 -2.69
CA GLY A 121 8.79 -14.73 -1.23
C GLY A 121 7.48 -15.24 -0.64
N ALA A 122 6.35 -14.79 -1.18
CA ALA A 122 5.02 -15.22 -0.75
C ALA A 122 4.77 -16.70 -1.09
N CYS A 123 5.09 -17.14 -2.32
CA CYS A 123 4.93 -18.53 -2.74
C CYS A 123 5.83 -19.50 -1.94
N SER A 124 7.07 -19.09 -1.65
CA SER A 124 7.98 -19.86 -0.82
C SER A 124 7.48 -20.02 0.61
N ARG A 125 6.91 -18.96 1.19
CA ARG A 125 6.32 -19.01 2.54
C ARG A 125 5.03 -19.84 2.60
N GLY A 126 4.30 -19.91 1.48
CA GLY A 126 3.05 -20.62 1.37
C GLY A 126 3.17 -22.08 0.94
N ASP A 127 4.38 -22.59 0.73
CA ASP A 127 4.60 -23.90 0.11
C ASP A 127 3.82 -24.05 -1.22
N MET A 128 3.81 -22.97 -2.03
CA MET A 128 3.10 -22.91 -3.30
C MET A 128 4.07 -22.97 -4.51
N LEU A 129 5.35 -23.16 -4.28
CA LEU A 129 6.31 -23.38 -5.36
C LEU A 129 6.10 -24.77 -5.96
N ASP A 130 6.34 -24.90 -7.26
CA ASP A 130 6.31 -26.19 -7.94
C ASP A 130 7.51 -27.08 -7.58
N GLU A 131 7.58 -28.29 -8.12
CA GLU A 131 8.66 -29.25 -7.85
C GLU A 131 10.05 -28.72 -8.29
N ASN A 132 10.08 -27.73 -9.19
CA ASN A 132 11.30 -27.09 -9.68
C ASN A 132 11.65 -25.79 -8.89
N GLY A 133 10.88 -25.46 -7.86
CA GLY A 133 11.06 -24.27 -7.07
C GLY A 133 10.61 -22.99 -7.79
N GLN A 134 9.74 -23.10 -8.80
CA GLN A 134 9.23 -21.95 -9.55
C GLN A 134 7.83 -21.56 -9.08
N VAL A 135 7.48 -20.29 -9.29
CA VAL A 135 6.15 -19.77 -8.99
C VAL A 135 5.17 -20.27 -10.06
N PRO A 136 4.10 -21.00 -9.68
CA PRO A 136 3.11 -21.46 -10.64
C PRO A 136 2.41 -20.30 -11.34
N ASN A 137 2.20 -20.44 -12.66
CA ASN A 137 1.51 -19.41 -13.47
C ASN A 137 2.13 -18.01 -13.35
N PHE A 138 3.45 -17.93 -13.20
CA PHE A 138 4.20 -16.69 -13.01
C PHE A 138 3.84 -15.61 -14.03
N GLU A 139 3.75 -15.95 -15.33
CA GLU A 139 3.39 -15.00 -16.40
C GLU A 139 2.01 -14.38 -16.19
N LYS A 140 1.03 -15.17 -15.72
CA LYS A 140 -0.32 -14.67 -15.44
C LYS A 140 -0.34 -13.74 -14.22
N ALA A 141 0.47 -14.04 -13.21
CA ALA A 141 0.59 -13.20 -12.04
C ALA A 141 1.21 -11.84 -12.39
N MET A 142 2.30 -11.83 -13.15
CA MET A 142 2.93 -10.61 -13.66
C MET A 142 2.00 -9.79 -14.56
N LEU A 143 1.26 -10.46 -15.44
CA LEU A 143 0.28 -9.78 -16.29
C LEU A 143 -0.86 -9.16 -15.47
N SER A 144 -1.33 -9.85 -14.43
CA SER A 144 -2.36 -9.34 -13.52
C SER A 144 -1.88 -8.07 -12.79
N ASP A 145 -0.65 -8.07 -12.31
CA ASP A 145 -0.01 -6.94 -11.62
C ASP A 145 0.12 -5.73 -12.56
N ALA A 146 0.65 -5.94 -13.76
CA ALA A 146 0.78 -4.89 -14.76
C ALA A 146 -0.58 -4.29 -15.19
N LEU A 147 -1.61 -5.14 -15.37
CA LEU A 147 -2.97 -4.66 -15.68
C LEU A 147 -3.57 -3.89 -14.51
N ALA A 148 -3.35 -4.34 -13.28
CA ALA A 148 -3.81 -3.64 -12.09
C ALA A 148 -3.16 -2.25 -11.95
N THR A 149 -1.87 -2.13 -12.23
CA THR A 149 -1.15 -0.85 -12.27
C THR A 149 -1.72 0.10 -13.33
N CYS A 150 -2.03 -0.41 -14.54
CA CYS A 150 -2.69 0.40 -15.57
C CYS A 150 -4.08 0.90 -15.13
N VAL A 151 -4.88 0.03 -14.51
CA VAL A 151 -6.19 0.41 -13.97
C VAL A 151 -6.02 1.42 -12.83
N GLY A 152 -5.04 1.23 -11.95
CA GLY A 152 -4.70 2.17 -10.88
C GLY A 152 -4.39 3.56 -11.42
N ALA A 153 -3.60 3.66 -12.48
CA ALA A 153 -3.29 4.94 -13.14
C ALA A 153 -4.54 5.64 -13.67
N VAL A 154 -5.50 4.90 -14.26
CA VAL A 154 -6.79 5.47 -14.71
C VAL A 154 -7.64 5.92 -13.51
N CYS A 155 -7.60 5.17 -12.43
CA CYS A 155 -8.32 5.51 -11.19
C CYS A 155 -7.66 6.67 -10.42
N GLY A 156 -6.46 7.11 -10.80
CA GLY A 156 -5.73 8.17 -10.12
C GLY A 156 -5.09 7.72 -8.81
N THR A 157 -4.81 6.41 -8.67
CA THR A 157 -4.08 5.87 -7.52
C THR A 157 -2.58 5.79 -7.82
N SER A 158 -1.77 5.57 -6.80
CA SER A 158 -0.36 5.18 -6.98
C SER A 158 -0.25 3.82 -7.65
N THR A 159 1.00 3.38 -7.95
CA THR A 159 1.22 2.05 -8.52
C THR A 159 0.54 0.96 -7.68
N VAL A 160 -0.04 -0.01 -8.36
CA VAL A 160 -0.60 -1.21 -7.76
C VAL A 160 0.44 -2.31 -7.92
N THR A 161 1.03 -2.77 -6.83
CA THR A 161 2.06 -3.79 -6.83
C THR A 161 1.79 -4.83 -5.76
N THR A 162 2.47 -5.96 -5.85
CA THR A 162 2.40 -7.00 -4.82
C THR A 162 3.21 -6.58 -3.60
N PHE A 163 2.67 -6.79 -2.40
CA PHE A 163 3.32 -6.43 -1.14
C PHE A 163 3.93 -7.64 -0.46
N VAL A 164 5.17 -7.49 0.02
CA VAL A 164 5.90 -8.54 0.76
C VAL A 164 5.18 -8.93 2.07
N GLU A 165 4.42 -8.02 2.65
CA GLU A 165 3.58 -8.24 3.82
C GLU A 165 2.51 -9.31 3.60
N SER A 166 2.08 -9.51 2.35
CA SER A 166 1.16 -10.59 1.95
C SER A 166 1.70 -11.97 2.31
N SER A 167 3.02 -12.14 2.36
CA SER A 167 3.67 -13.39 2.77
C SER A 167 3.30 -13.81 4.20
N SER A 168 3.03 -12.85 5.07
CA SER A 168 2.54 -13.09 6.44
C SER A 168 1.14 -13.72 6.44
N GLY A 169 0.21 -13.16 5.65
CA GLY A 169 -1.13 -13.70 5.49
C GLY A 169 -1.14 -15.08 4.82
N VAL A 170 -0.29 -15.28 3.82
CA VAL A 170 -0.13 -16.56 3.13
C VAL A 170 0.42 -17.63 4.07
N ALA A 171 1.38 -17.29 4.94
CA ALA A 171 1.94 -18.19 5.94
C ALA A 171 0.89 -18.63 6.99
N GLU A 172 -0.08 -17.78 7.30
CA GLU A 172 -1.22 -18.10 8.18
C GLU A 172 -2.36 -18.86 7.47
N GLY A 173 -2.22 -19.14 6.18
CA GLY A 173 -3.17 -19.94 5.39
C GLY A 173 -4.07 -19.14 4.45
N GLY A 174 -3.87 -17.85 4.30
CA GLY A 174 -4.63 -16.99 3.38
C GLY A 174 -4.20 -17.18 1.93
N ARG A 175 -4.71 -18.21 1.25
CA ARG A 175 -4.27 -18.62 -0.10
C ARG A 175 -5.35 -18.50 -1.17
N THR A 176 -6.45 -17.81 -0.88
CA THR A 176 -7.60 -17.70 -1.78
C THR A 176 -7.97 -16.26 -2.07
N GLY A 177 -8.66 -16.04 -3.19
CA GLY A 177 -9.20 -14.72 -3.52
C GLY A 177 -10.15 -14.16 -2.45
N LEU A 178 -10.78 -15.02 -1.66
CA LEU A 178 -11.62 -14.59 -0.53
C LEU A 178 -10.80 -13.92 0.57
N SER A 179 -9.58 -14.40 0.85
CA SER A 179 -8.66 -13.74 1.79
C SER A 179 -8.27 -12.36 1.30
N SER A 180 -7.95 -12.22 0.01
CA SER A 180 -7.61 -10.93 -0.60
C SER A 180 -8.79 -9.97 -0.57
N PHE A 181 -10.00 -10.45 -0.87
CA PHE A 181 -11.22 -9.65 -0.79
C PHE A 181 -11.50 -9.15 0.64
N THR A 182 -11.35 -10.02 1.64
CA THR A 182 -11.51 -9.63 3.05
C THR A 182 -10.48 -8.58 3.46
N THR A 183 -9.23 -8.73 3.05
CA THR A 183 -8.17 -7.74 3.30
C THR A 183 -8.53 -6.41 2.65
N CYS A 184 -9.02 -6.43 1.41
CA CYS A 184 -9.46 -5.23 0.70
C CYS A 184 -10.58 -4.51 1.45
N LEU A 185 -11.60 -5.22 1.93
CA LEU A 185 -12.69 -4.64 2.72
C LEU A 185 -12.21 -4.03 4.04
N LEU A 186 -11.28 -4.68 4.72
CA LEU A 186 -10.71 -4.16 5.97
C LEU A 186 -9.85 -2.93 5.72
N TYR A 187 -9.09 -2.92 4.63
CA TYR A 187 -8.22 -1.80 4.27
C TYR A 187 -9.01 -0.56 3.82
N THR A 188 -10.12 -0.76 3.10
CA THR A 188 -10.99 0.34 2.65
C THR A 188 -11.94 0.85 3.73
N SER A 189 -11.97 0.21 4.90
CA SER A 189 -12.67 0.79 6.05
C SER A 189 -12.02 2.11 6.45
N PRO A 190 -12.80 3.19 6.62
CA PRO A 190 -12.25 4.51 6.92
C PRO A 190 -11.37 4.44 8.16
N SER A 191 -10.10 4.78 7.97
CA SER A 191 -9.13 4.91 9.05
C SER A 191 -9.07 6.37 9.48
N PRO A 192 -8.92 6.66 10.77
CA PRO A 192 -8.70 8.03 11.24
C PRO A 192 -7.48 8.73 10.62
N ARG A 193 -6.60 8.00 9.94
CA ARG A 193 -5.42 8.54 9.25
C ARG A 193 -5.68 9.00 7.83
N ASP A 194 -6.80 8.60 7.21
CA ASP A 194 -7.11 8.98 5.82
C ASP A 194 -7.48 10.45 5.68
N GLY A 195 -7.68 11.18 6.79
CA GLY A 195 -7.87 12.63 6.84
C GLY A 195 -6.59 13.45 7.03
N LEU A 196 -5.40 12.80 7.04
CA LEU A 196 -4.10 13.46 7.23
C LEU A 196 -3.24 13.53 5.96
N LEU A 197 -3.76 13.08 4.83
CA LEU A 197 -3.20 13.26 3.50
C LEU A 197 -4.05 14.25 2.72
#